data_e3e8a7f78b878ed22f043b5534d1811d
#
_entry.id   e3e8a7f78b878ed22f043b5534d1811d
#
_cell.length_a   1.000
_cell.length_b   1.000
_cell.length_c   1.000
_cell.angle_alpha   90.00
_cell.angle_beta   90.00
_cell.angle_gamma   90.00
#
_symmetry.space_group_name_H-M   'P 1'
#
loop_
_entity.id
_entity.type
_entity.pdbx_description
1 polymer ?
#
loop_
_entity_poly.entity_id
_entity_poly.type
_entity_poly.pdbx_seq_one_letter_code
_entity_poly.pdbx_strand_id
1 'polypeptide(L)'
;MMTPIVLFDLYDTLLRERSFDFGRGLDMLYETGFHTVCSREELAAYAAAFLPAYEARKTGHTEIAFIQKDYPAYCRRFGFRLPLPDEEVEYAVLSRMEEVEPEDGVEDALGVLAGRGVRMYVLTNSIFLAPSQERLLREHGIARFFEAVFASADIGRRKPARAFFECGIGRVLRDNPGASRRDLVFVGNDLAADIRGGLAVGLRTVWYN
;
A
#
# COMPACT_ATOMS: atom_id res chain seq x y z
N MET A 1 -27.77 -11.93 12.43
CA MET A 1 -26.87 -10.81 12.13
C MET A 1 -25.82 -11.34 11.17
N MET A 2 -25.48 -10.57 10.12
CA MET A 2 -24.37 -10.95 9.26
C MET A 2 -23.05 -10.84 10.04
N THR A 3 -22.10 -11.73 9.73
CA THR A 3 -20.74 -11.61 10.25
C THR A 3 -20.13 -10.31 9.75
N PRO A 4 -19.49 -9.49 10.58
CA PRO A 4 -18.89 -8.25 10.14
C PRO A 4 -17.77 -8.53 9.12
N ILE A 5 -17.56 -7.57 8.24
CA ILE A 5 -16.46 -7.57 7.28
C ILE A 5 -15.45 -6.55 7.77
N VAL A 6 -14.18 -6.90 7.81
CA VAL A 6 -13.15 -6.04 8.35
C VAL A 6 -12.21 -5.58 7.23
N LEU A 7 -12.00 -4.27 7.18
CA LEU A 7 -11.06 -3.59 6.32
C LEU A 7 -9.89 -3.14 7.18
N PHE A 8 -8.68 -3.50 6.84
CA PHE A 8 -7.47 -3.13 7.57
C PHE A 8 -6.64 -2.13 6.79
N ASP A 9 -6.05 -1.18 7.47
CA ASP A 9 -4.82 -0.56 6.99
C ASP A 9 -3.68 -1.58 7.03
N LEU A 10 -2.56 -1.29 6.35
CA LEU A 10 -1.43 -2.21 6.25
C LEU A 10 -0.30 -1.82 7.19
N TYR A 11 0.34 -0.68 6.95
CA TYR A 11 1.54 -0.26 7.66
C TYR A 11 1.21 0.25 9.05
N ASP A 12 1.99 -0.20 10.06
CA ASP A 12 1.79 0.05 11.48
C ASP A 12 0.40 -0.35 12.01
N THR A 13 -0.24 -1.28 11.28
CA THR A 13 -1.52 -1.93 11.66
C THR A 13 -1.42 -3.45 11.56
N LEU A 14 -0.94 -3.96 10.44
CA LEU A 14 -0.69 -5.38 10.17
C LEU A 14 0.80 -5.68 10.07
N LEU A 15 1.54 -4.78 9.43
CA LEU A 15 2.99 -4.82 9.28
C LEU A 15 3.58 -3.56 9.91
N ARG A 16 4.46 -3.75 10.90
CA ARG A 16 5.23 -2.66 11.51
C ARG A 16 6.30 -2.21 10.55
N GLU A 17 6.32 -0.93 10.19
CA GLU A 17 7.40 -0.35 9.41
C GLU A 17 8.62 -0.08 10.28
N ARG A 18 9.72 -0.78 10.02
CA ARG A 18 11.01 -0.58 10.70
C ARG A 18 11.80 0.54 10.07
N SER A 19 11.76 0.61 8.76
CA SER A 19 12.37 1.71 8.01
C SER A 19 11.79 1.80 6.60
N PHE A 20 11.68 3.04 6.12
CA PHE A 20 11.42 3.36 4.73
C PHE A 20 12.58 4.20 4.19
N ASP A 21 13.29 3.68 3.18
CA ASP A 21 14.44 4.36 2.59
C ASP A 21 14.35 4.35 1.06
N PHE A 22 14.01 5.52 0.52
CA PHE A 22 13.90 5.71 -0.92
C PHE A 22 15.24 5.48 -1.65
N GLY A 23 16.36 5.78 -1.00
CA GLY A 23 17.71 5.59 -1.53
C GLY A 23 18.02 4.13 -1.83
N ARG A 24 17.61 3.22 -0.94
CA ARG A 24 17.82 1.76 -1.14
C ARG A 24 17.14 1.25 -2.41
N GLY A 25 15.94 1.73 -2.71
CA GLY A 25 15.24 1.37 -3.95
C GLY A 25 15.95 1.91 -5.19
N LEU A 26 16.51 3.12 -5.10
CA LEU A 26 17.31 3.71 -6.18
C LEU A 26 18.62 2.97 -6.38
N ASP A 27 19.28 2.57 -5.30
CA ASP A 27 20.49 1.75 -5.36
C ASP A 27 20.24 0.43 -6.06
N MET A 28 19.09 -0.21 -5.81
CA MET A 28 18.69 -1.41 -6.53
C MET A 28 18.57 -1.15 -8.03
N LEU A 29 17.90 -0.07 -8.43
CA LEU A 29 17.80 0.31 -9.85
C LEU A 29 19.18 0.59 -10.48
N TYR A 30 20.09 1.21 -9.73
CA TYR A 30 21.43 1.51 -10.17
C TYR A 30 22.28 0.24 -10.35
N GLU A 31 22.18 -0.71 -9.42
CA GLU A 31 22.97 -1.94 -9.41
C GLU A 31 22.51 -2.97 -10.43
N THR A 32 21.19 -3.03 -10.67
CA THR A 32 20.58 -4.05 -11.53
C THR A 32 20.16 -3.54 -12.90
N GLY A 33 20.07 -2.22 -13.06
CA GLY A 33 19.67 -1.59 -14.33
C GLY A 33 20.79 -1.63 -15.35
N PHE A 34 20.43 -1.93 -16.60
CA PHE A 34 21.39 -1.83 -17.70
C PHE A 34 21.65 -0.37 -18.01
N HIS A 35 22.80 0.07 -17.53
CA HIS A 35 23.60 1.15 -17.84
C HIS A 35 23.27 2.46 -18.15
N THR A 36 23.47 2.98 -17.36
CA THR A 36 23.66 4.22 -16.80
C THR A 36 24.76 5.01 -17.35
N VAL A 37 24.34 6.10 -17.90
CA VAL A 37 25.21 7.24 -18.14
C VAL A 37 25.16 8.21 -16.95
N CYS A 38 24.81 7.76 -15.74
CA CYS A 38 24.76 8.61 -14.54
C CYS A 38 25.57 8.02 -13.38
N SER A 39 26.03 8.89 -12.49
CA SER A 39 26.57 8.48 -11.20
C SER A 39 25.45 8.23 -10.18
N ARG A 40 25.77 7.58 -9.04
CA ARG A 40 24.83 7.44 -7.91
C ARG A 40 24.38 8.80 -7.38
N GLU A 41 25.30 9.77 -7.33
CA GLU A 41 25.03 11.12 -6.87
C GLU A 41 24.03 11.85 -7.79
N GLU A 42 24.16 11.70 -9.11
CA GLU A 42 23.23 12.27 -10.07
C GLU A 42 21.85 11.64 -9.95
N LEU A 43 21.77 10.31 -9.74
CA LEU A 43 20.52 9.62 -9.51
C LEU A 43 19.85 10.08 -8.22
N ALA A 44 20.61 10.17 -7.12
CA ALA A 44 20.12 10.64 -5.83
C ALA A 44 19.63 12.09 -5.91
N ALA A 45 20.37 12.98 -6.59
CA ALA A 45 19.98 14.37 -6.78
C ALA A 45 18.68 14.49 -7.60
N TYR A 46 18.55 13.67 -8.64
CA TYR A 46 17.31 13.63 -9.44
C TYR A 46 16.13 13.14 -8.63
N ALA A 47 16.29 12.10 -7.83
CA ALA A 47 15.28 11.59 -6.94
C ALA A 47 14.85 12.63 -5.89
N ALA A 48 15.81 13.33 -5.30
CA ALA A 48 15.55 14.39 -4.33
C ALA A 48 14.64 15.50 -4.88
N ALA A 49 14.70 15.77 -6.19
CA ALA A 49 13.83 16.74 -6.84
C ALA A 49 12.35 16.33 -6.85
N PHE A 50 12.02 15.06 -6.65
CA PHE A 50 10.65 14.58 -6.55
C PHE A 50 10.07 14.66 -5.12
N LEU A 51 10.90 14.81 -4.09
CA LEU A 51 10.44 14.83 -2.69
C LEU A 51 9.35 15.87 -2.41
N PRO A 52 9.42 17.13 -2.92
CA PRO A 52 8.34 18.08 -2.71
C PRO A 52 7.01 17.65 -3.33
N ALA A 53 7.05 17.04 -4.52
CA ALA A 53 5.85 16.51 -5.17
C ALA A 53 5.31 15.27 -4.44
N TYR A 54 6.22 14.45 -3.89
CA TYR A 54 5.86 13.30 -3.08
C TYR A 54 5.13 13.73 -1.81
N GLU A 55 5.62 14.76 -1.10
CA GLU A 55 4.95 15.31 0.08
C GLU A 55 3.62 16.00 -0.27
N ALA A 56 3.57 16.75 -1.38
CA ALA A 56 2.34 17.39 -1.84
C ALA A 56 1.20 16.40 -2.12
N ARG A 57 1.51 15.15 -2.46
CA ARG A 57 0.49 14.09 -2.61
C ARG A 57 -0.27 13.82 -1.32
N LYS A 58 0.42 13.86 -0.18
CA LYS A 58 -0.19 13.62 1.13
C LYS A 58 -1.26 14.65 1.43
N THR A 59 -0.95 15.94 1.22
CA THR A 59 -1.91 17.03 1.44
C THR A 59 -3.01 17.10 0.37
N GLY A 60 -2.69 16.80 -0.87
CA GLY A 60 -3.66 16.75 -1.98
C GLY A 60 -4.52 15.49 -2.02
N HIS A 61 -4.26 14.54 -1.14
CA HIS A 61 -4.93 13.23 -1.09
C HIS A 61 -4.94 12.51 -2.46
N THR A 62 -3.88 12.72 -3.25
CA THR A 62 -3.66 12.06 -4.54
C THR A 62 -2.60 10.99 -4.39
N GLU A 63 -2.59 10.03 -5.29
CA GLU A 63 -1.53 9.03 -5.35
C GLU A 63 -1.08 8.80 -6.78
N ILE A 64 0.15 8.35 -6.94
CA ILE A 64 0.73 8.02 -8.23
C ILE A 64 1.55 6.76 -8.04
N ALA A 65 1.28 5.75 -8.86
CA ALA A 65 2.05 4.53 -8.83
C ALA A 65 3.51 4.76 -9.26
N PHE A 66 4.45 4.25 -8.47
CA PHE A 66 5.89 4.31 -8.77
C PHE A 66 6.19 3.78 -10.17
N ILE A 67 5.65 2.62 -10.50
CA ILE A 67 5.90 1.95 -11.78
C ILE A 67 5.32 2.71 -12.98
N GLN A 68 4.26 3.50 -12.77
CA GLN A 68 3.60 4.25 -13.85
C GLN A 68 4.21 5.62 -14.11
N LYS A 69 4.84 6.23 -13.11
CA LYS A 69 5.37 7.61 -13.21
C LYS A 69 6.86 7.70 -12.94
N ASP A 70 7.27 7.29 -11.76
CA ASP A 70 8.64 7.55 -11.31
C ASP A 70 9.63 6.67 -12.06
N TYR A 71 9.39 5.38 -12.16
CA TYR A 71 10.24 4.45 -12.91
C TYR A 71 10.38 4.83 -14.40
N PRO A 72 9.32 5.12 -15.16
CA PRO A 72 9.47 5.62 -16.52
C PRO A 72 10.25 6.95 -16.64
N ALA A 73 10.18 7.81 -15.62
CA ALA A 73 10.96 9.04 -15.60
C ALA A 73 12.46 8.76 -15.43
N TYR A 74 12.83 7.82 -14.56
CA TYR A 74 14.21 7.35 -14.44
C TYR A 74 14.70 6.69 -15.73
N CYS A 75 13.88 5.83 -16.34
CA CYS A 75 14.20 5.19 -17.61
C CYS A 75 14.49 6.23 -18.72
N ARG A 76 13.64 7.24 -18.85
CA ARG A 76 13.84 8.31 -19.83
C ARG A 76 15.07 9.17 -19.55
N ARG A 77 15.33 9.48 -18.29
CA ARG A 77 16.41 10.38 -17.90
C ARG A 77 17.78 9.72 -17.94
N PHE A 78 17.88 8.46 -17.53
CA PHE A 78 19.15 7.78 -17.30
C PHE A 78 19.33 6.51 -18.13
N GLY A 79 18.37 6.16 -18.97
CA GLY A 79 18.47 4.98 -19.83
C GLY A 79 18.33 3.65 -19.08
N PHE A 80 17.76 3.64 -17.86
CA PHE A 80 17.53 2.40 -17.14
C PHE A 80 16.66 1.45 -17.94
N ARG A 81 17.07 0.19 -17.99
CA ARG A 81 16.27 -0.91 -18.51
C ARG A 81 16.54 -2.12 -17.63
N LEU A 82 15.49 -2.64 -17.01
CA LEU A 82 15.58 -3.93 -16.36
C LEU A 82 14.96 -4.98 -17.27
N PRO A 83 15.59 -6.16 -17.41
CA PRO A 83 15.05 -7.27 -18.21
C PRO A 83 13.98 -8.03 -17.42
N LEU A 84 13.10 -7.30 -16.75
CA LEU A 84 12.06 -7.82 -15.87
C LEU A 84 10.73 -7.16 -16.25
N PRO A 85 9.60 -7.86 -16.08
CA PRO A 85 8.29 -7.23 -16.13
C PRO A 85 8.16 -6.12 -15.09
N ASP A 86 7.33 -5.12 -15.36
CA ASP A 86 7.13 -3.96 -14.48
C ASP A 86 6.72 -4.36 -13.05
N GLU A 87 5.93 -5.41 -12.90
CA GLU A 87 5.53 -5.94 -11.58
C GLU A 87 6.72 -6.48 -10.76
N GLU A 88 7.68 -7.12 -11.42
CA GLU A 88 8.89 -7.61 -10.76
C GLU A 88 9.84 -6.45 -10.42
N VAL A 89 9.94 -5.45 -11.29
CA VAL A 89 10.69 -4.22 -10.99
C VAL A 89 10.08 -3.51 -9.80
N GLU A 90 8.76 -3.33 -9.79
CA GLU A 90 8.07 -2.65 -8.71
C GLU A 90 8.28 -3.36 -7.37
N TYR A 91 8.10 -4.68 -7.34
CA TYR A 91 8.32 -5.45 -6.12
C TYR A 91 9.78 -5.43 -5.65
N ALA A 92 10.73 -5.54 -6.57
CA ALA A 92 12.15 -5.45 -6.24
C ALA A 92 12.52 -4.10 -5.61
N VAL A 93 11.92 -3.00 -6.09
CA VAL A 93 12.08 -1.67 -5.48
C VAL A 93 11.42 -1.62 -4.10
N LEU A 94 10.15 -2.04 -3.99
CA LEU A 94 9.42 -2.10 -2.73
C LEU A 94 10.23 -2.83 -1.64
N SER A 95 10.67 -4.06 -1.94
CA SER A 95 11.37 -4.93 -0.99
C SER A 95 12.74 -4.39 -0.53
N ARG A 96 13.29 -3.39 -1.24
CA ARG A 96 14.52 -2.70 -0.84
C ARG A 96 14.25 -1.40 -0.09
N MET A 97 13.15 -0.74 -0.42
CA MET A 97 12.77 0.53 0.22
C MET A 97 12.17 0.32 1.60
N GLU A 98 11.35 -0.71 1.74
CA GLU A 98 10.58 -0.97 2.96
C GLU A 98 11.16 -2.16 3.72
N GLU A 99 11.44 -1.95 4.99
CA GLU A 99 11.77 -2.98 5.94
C GLU A 99 10.61 -3.10 6.93
N VAL A 100 9.88 -4.19 6.83
CA VAL A 100 8.66 -4.42 7.61
C VAL A 100 8.69 -5.80 8.28
N GLU A 101 7.93 -5.92 9.34
CA GLU A 101 7.66 -7.20 10.01
C GLU A 101 6.21 -7.25 10.48
N PRO A 102 5.59 -8.44 10.64
CA PRO A 102 4.26 -8.56 11.20
C PRO A 102 4.17 -7.91 12.58
N GLU A 103 3.06 -7.19 12.85
CA GLU A 103 2.77 -6.70 14.20
C GLU A 103 2.63 -7.86 15.18
N ASP A 104 3.02 -7.62 16.43
CA ASP A 104 2.99 -8.63 17.47
C ASP A 104 1.58 -9.22 17.65
N GLY A 105 1.43 -10.53 17.49
CA GLY A 105 0.16 -11.23 17.63
C GLY A 105 -0.81 -11.05 16.45
N VAL A 106 -0.42 -10.38 15.37
CA VAL A 106 -1.30 -10.14 14.21
C VAL A 106 -1.79 -11.44 13.58
N GLU A 107 -0.91 -12.42 13.42
CA GLU A 107 -1.27 -13.71 12.82
C GLU A 107 -2.33 -14.45 13.65
N ASP A 108 -2.17 -14.47 14.97
CA ASP A 108 -3.13 -15.08 15.89
C ASP A 108 -4.49 -14.36 15.83
N ALA A 109 -4.47 -13.03 15.84
CA ALA A 109 -5.67 -12.22 15.75
C ALA A 109 -6.43 -12.45 14.43
N LEU A 110 -5.71 -12.46 13.30
CA LEU A 110 -6.29 -12.76 11.99
C LEU A 110 -6.82 -14.21 11.93
N GLY A 111 -6.12 -15.16 12.52
CA GLY A 111 -6.54 -16.55 12.64
C GLY A 111 -7.85 -16.69 13.42
N VAL A 112 -7.99 -15.98 14.54
CA VAL A 112 -9.23 -15.95 15.33
C VAL A 112 -10.39 -15.36 14.54
N LEU A 113 -10.16 -14.26 13.80
CA LEU A 113 -11.18 -13.63 12.97
C LEU A 113 -11.61 -14.56 11.83
N ALA A 114 -10.66 -15.17 11.13
CA ALA A 114 -10.93 -16.14 10.07
C ALA A 114 -11.71 -17.35 10.56
N GLY A 115 -11.35 -17.90 11.74
CA GLY A 115 -12.05 -19.00 12.39
C GLY A 115 -13.51 -18.67 12.79
N ARG A 116 -13.84 -17.38 12.88
CA ARG A 116 -15.20 -16.88 13.09
C ARG A 116 -15.95 -16.56 11.80
N GLY A 117 -15.34 -16.82 10.64
CA GLY A 117 -15.91 -16.53 9.33
C GLY A 117 -15.92 -15.04 8.98
N VAL A 118 -15.07 -14.22 9.61
CA VAL A 118 -14.91 -12.80 9.26
C VAL A 118 -14.17 -12.71 7.94
N ARG A 119 -14.74 -12.01 6.96
CA ARG A 119 -14.05 -11.69 5.70
C ARG A 119 -13.19 -10.44 5.89
N MET A 120 -11.98 -10.48 5.40
CA MET A 120 -10.98 -9.44 5.64
C MET A 120 -10.40 -8.92 4.33
N TYR A 121 -10.16 -7.62 4.30
CA TYR A 121 -9.60 -6.89 3.15
C TYR A 121 -8.56 -5.90 3.64
N VAL A 122 -7.65 -5.50 2.76
CA VAL A 122 -6.65 -4.46 3.05
C VAL A 122 -6.92 -3.22 2.21
N LEU A 123 -6.90 -2.03 2.82
CA LEU A 123 -6.96 -0.73 2.16
C LEU A 123 -5.76 0.11 2.62
N THR A 124 -4.74 0.27 1.77
CA THR A 124 -3.47 0.90 2.14
C THR A 124 -3.11 2.10 1.30
N ASN A 125 -2.45 3.07 1.94
CA ASN A 125 -1.79 4.18 1.26
C ASN A 125 -0.38 3.76 0.83
N SER A 126 -0.18 3.52 -0.46
CA SER A 126 1.12 3.12 -1.02
C SER A 126 1.32 3.66 -2.43
N ILE A 127 2.57 3.92 -2.79
CA ILE A 127 2.99 4.21 -4.18
C ILE A 127 3.16 2.94 -5.01
N PHE A 128 3.10 1.78 -4.37
CA PHE A 128 3.19 0.48 -4.99
C PHE A 128 1.80 -0.11 -5.20
N LEU A 129 1.62 -0.80 -6.31
CA LEU A 129 0.34 -1.39 -6.70
C LEU A 129 -0.07 -2.55 -5.78
N ALA A 130 -1.34 -2.89 -5.77
CA ALA A 130 -1.89 -3.96 -4.95
C ALA A 130 -1.18 -5.32 -5.14
N PRO A 131 -0.80 -5.77 -6.34
CA PRO A 131 -0.06 -7.03 -6.50
C PRO A 131 1.26 -7.07 -5.72
N SER A 132 1.99 -5.95 -5.67
CA SER A 132 3.23 -5.83 -4.88
C SER A 132 2.95 -5.91 -3.37
N GLN A 133 1.86 -5.29 -2.91
CA GLN A 133 1.43 -5.36 -1.51
C GLN A 133 0.94 -6.78 -1.12
N GLU A 134 0.23 -7.46 -2.02
CA GLU A 134 -0.18 -8.86 -1.82
C GLU A 134 1.02 -9.79 -1.72
N ARG A 135 2.06 -9.55 -2.53
CA ARG A 135 3.31 -10.31 -2.45
C ARG A 135 4.04 -10.06 -1.14
N LEU A 136 4.09 -8.82 -0.67
CA LEU A 136 4.66 -8.46 0.64
C LEU A 136 3.94 -9.21 1.77
N LEU A 137 2.60 -9.18 1.79
CA LEU A 137 1.81 -9.94 2.76
C LEU A 137 2.05 -11.44 2.69
N ARG A 138 2.29 -11.98 1.48
CA ARG A 138 2.58 -13.41 1.27
C ARG A 138 3.94 -13.79 1.85
N GLU A 139 4.96 -12.97 1.66
CA GLU A 139 6.30 -13.20 2.22
C GLU A 139 6.29 -13.16 3.76
N HIS A 140 5.38 -12.36 4.34
CA HIS A 140 5.16 -12.33 5.79
C HIS A 140 4.12 -13.34 6.31
N GLY A 141 3.63 -14.24 5.44
CA GLY A 141 2.78 -15.38 5.83
C GLY A 141 1.31 -15.04 6.13
N ILE A 142 0.88 -13.78 6.00
CA ILE A 142 -0.48 -13.34 6.37
C ILE A 142 -1.42 -13.08 5.19
N ALA A 143 -0.95 -13.15 3.94
CA ALA A 143 -1.78 -12.93 2.75
C ALA A 143 -3.03 -13.84 2.70
N ARG A 144 -2.92 -15.08 3.23
CA ARG A 144 -4.00 -16.06 3.23
C ARG A 144 -5.27 -15.64 3.96
N PHE A 145 -5.21 -14.61 4.78
CA PHE A 145 -6.34 -14.10 5.54
C PHE A 145 -7.19 -13.08 4.77
N PHE A 146 -6.68 -12.54 3.67
CA PHE A 146 -7.30 -11.44 2.97
C PHE A 146 -7.89 -11.86 1.63
N GLU A 147 -9.09 -11.36 1.34
CA GLU A 147 -9.78 -11.59 0.06
C GLU A 147 -9.21 -10.73 -1.07
N ALA A 148 -8.76 -9.52 -0.75
CA ALA A 148 -8.12 -8.60 -1.68
C ALA A 148 -7.39 -7.46 -0.96
N VAL A 149 -6.45 -6.85 -1.67
CA VAL A 149 -5.74 -5.63 -1.29
C VAL A 149 -6.16 -4.49 -2.23
N PHE A 150 -6.34 -3.29 -1.68
CA PHE A 150 -6.58 -2.05 -2.41
C PHE A 150 -5.49 -1.06 -2.05
N ALA A 151 -4.61 -0.76 -2.98
CA ALA A 151 -3.58 0.25 -2.81
C ALA A 151 -4.00 1.59 -3.42
N SER A 152 -3.57 2.68 -2.81
CA SER A 152 -3.88 4.01 -3.33
C SER A 152 -3.26 4.27 -4.70
N ALA A 153 -2.15 3.60 -5.01
CA ALA A 153 -1.51 3.62 -6.32
C ALA A 153 -2.45 3.18 -7.46
N ASP A 154 -3.27 2.13 -7.24
CA ASP A 154 -4.22 1.64 -8.25
C ASP A 154 -5.38 2.61 -8.50
N ILE A 155 -5.71 3.42 -7.49
CA ILE A 155 -6.91 4.28 -7.49
C ILE A 155 -6.57 5.72 -7.86
N GLY A 156 -5.30 6.14 -7.70
CA GLY A 156 -4.86 7.52 -7.87
C GLY A 156 -5.34 8.46 -6.76
N ARG A 157 -5.92 7.93 -5.70
CA ARG A 157 -6.38 8.64 -4.49
C ARG A 157 -5.99 7.87 -3.26
N ARG A 158 -5.68 8.58 -2.18
CA ARG A 158 -5.25 8.00 -0.91
C ARG A 158 -6.16 8.40 0.24
N LYS A 159 -6.17 7.63 1.32
CA LYS A 159 -6.83 8.01 2.57
C LYS A 159 -6.29 9.36 3.06
N PRO A 160 -7.12 10.24 3.58
CA PRO A 160 -8.54 10.09 3.91
C PRO A 160 -9.52 10.45 2.77
N ALA A 161 -9.09 10.55 1.51
CA ALA A 161 -10.00 10.91 0.42
C ALA A 161 -11.19 9.96 0.35
N ARG A 162 -12.40 10.54 0.34
CA ARG A 162 -13.65 9.78 0.20
C ARG A 162 -13.63 8.83 -0.99
N ALA A 163 -13.09 9.27 -2.13
CA ALA A 163 -13.03 8.48 -3.36
C ALA A 163 -12.25 7.17 -3.19
N PHE A 164 -11.18 7.17 -2.38
CA PHE A 164 -10.43 5.96 -2.07
C PHE A 164 -11.28 4.94 -1.31
N PHE A 165 -11.91 5.38 -0.22
CA PHE A 165 -12.79 4.50 0.58
C PHE A 165 -13.97 3.98 -0.23
N GLU A 166 -14.64 4.85 -1.02
CA GLU A 166 -15.80 4.44 -1.82
C GLU A 166 -15.42 3.39 -2.89
N CYS A 167 -14.22 3.48 -3.46
CA CYS A 167 -13.72 2.48 -4.39
C CYS A 167 -13.59 1.10 -3.70
N GLY A 168 -12.89 1.03 -2.57
CA GLY A 168 -12.72 -0.19 -1.78
C GLY A 168 -14.05 -0.75 -1.26
N ILE A 169 -14.88 0.11 -0.62
CA ILE A 169 -16.21 -0.27 -0.12
C ILE A 169 -17.09 -0.82 -1.24
N GLY A 170 -17.11 -0.17 -2.41
CA GLY A 170 -17.91 -0.60 -3.55
C GLY A 170 -17.51 -1.98 -4.04
N ARG A 171 -16.22 -2.31 -4.04
CA ARG A 171 -15.74 -3.65 -4.39
C ARG A 171 -16.13 -4.66 -3.32
N VAL A 172 -15.85 -4.35 -2.04
CA VAL A 172 -16.19 -5.24 -0.92
C VAL A 172 -17.68 -5.59 -0.90
N LEU A 173 -18.57 -4.61 -1.12
CA LEU A 173 -20.02 -4.87 -1.15
C LEU A 173 -20.46 -5.69 -2.36
N ARG A 174 -19.80 -5.55 -3.51
CA ARG A 174 -20.05 -6.45 -4.67
C ARG A 174 -19.65 -7.89 -4.38
N ASP A 175 -18.52 -8.08 -3.70
CA ASP A 175 -18.00 -9.41 -3.36
C ASP A 175 -18.77 -10.06 -2.21
N ASN A 176 -19.64 -9.28 -1.50
CA ASN A 176 -20.46 -9.72 -0.38
C ASN A 176 -21.95 -9.37 -0.57
N PRO A 177 -22.67 -10.08 -1.46
CA PRO A 177 -24.08 -9.83 -1.68
C PRO A 177 -24.90 -9.92 -0.38
N GLY A 178 -25.72 -8.90 -0.12
CA GLY A 178 -26.52 -8.79 1.09
C GLY A 178 -25.84 -8.03 2.24
N ALA A 179 -24.52 -7.77 2.16
CA ALA A 179 -23.85 -6.87 3.09
C ALA A 179 -24.18 -5.40 2.79
N SER A 180 -24.13 -4.60 3.83
CA SER A 180 -24.29 -3.15 3.78
C SER A 180 -23.08 -2.48 4.43
N ARG A 181 -22.96 -1.17 4.23
CA ARG A 181 -21.88 -0.38 4.86
C ARG A 181 -21.84 -0.51 6.38
N ARG A 182 -22.97 -0.77 7.03
CA ARG A 182 -23.06 -0.96 8.49
C ARG A 182 -22.38 -2.24 8.97
N ASP A 183 -22.17 -3.18 8.07
CA ASP A 183 -21.51 -4.46 8.37
C ASP A 183 -19.98 -4.34 8.24
N LEU A 184 -19.50 -3.21 7.73
CA LEU A 184 -18.07 -2.94 7.53
C LEU A 184 -17.47 -2.26 8.76
N VAL A 185 -16.26 -2.71 9.13
CA VAL A 185 -15.42 -2.10 10.16
C VAL A 185 -14.06 -1.79 9.55
N PHE A 186 -13.55 -0.59 9.76
CA PHE A 186 -12.18 -0.22 9.36
C PHE A 186 -11.26 -0.20 10.58
N VAL A 187 -10.15 -0.88 10.51
CA VAL A 187 -9.10 -0.92 11.54
C VAL A 187 -7.86 -0.25 10.98
N GLY A 188 -7.28 0.68 11.71
CA GLY A 188 -6.07 1.39 11.29
C GLY A 188 -5.44 2.22 12.40
N ASN A 189 -4.22 2.69 12.18
CA ASN A 189 -3.42 3.41 13.17
C ASN A 189 -3.46 4.93 13.01
N ASP A 190 -3.68 5.45 11.80
CA ASP A 190 -3.68 6.90 11.55
C ASP A 190 -5.04 7.53 11.87
N LEU A 191 -5.06 8.42 12.88
CA LEU A 191 -6.28 9.12 13.30
C LEU A 191 -6.91 9.96 12.17
N ALA A 192 -6.10 10.52 11.28
CA ALA A 192 -6.59 11.38 10.20
C ALA A 192 -6.98 10.56 8.96
N ALA A 193 -6.09 9.71 8.49
CA ALA A 193 -6.28 8.93 7.27
C ALA A 193 -7.31 7.81 7.48
N ASP A 194 -7.20 7.05 8.56
CA ASP A 194 -7.98 5.85 8.78
C ASP A 194 -9.27 6.11 9.55
N ILE A 195 -9.12 6.72 10.74
CA ILE A 195 -10.24 6.83 11.67
C ILE A 195 -11.22 7.91 11.20
N ARG A 196 -10.74 9.15 11.01
CA ARG A 196 -11.59 10.23 10.53
C ARG A 196 -12.04 9.99 9.09
N GLY A 197 -11.15 9.44 8.23
CA GLY A 197 -11.48 9.09 6.85
C GLY A 197 -12.59 8.04 6.78
N GLY A 198 -12.47 6.95 7.55
CA GLY A 198 -13.48 5.90 7.63
C GLY A 198 -14.83 6.40 8.18
N LEU A 199 -14.80 7.19 9.26
CA LEU A 199 -16.01 7.80 9.83
C LEU A 199 -16.71 8.72 8.83
N ALA A 200 -15.95 9.51 8.06
CA ALA A 200 -16.50 10.44 7.06
C ALA A 200 -17.25 9.74 5.91
N VAL A 201 -16.98 8.45 5.69
CA VAL A 201 -17.71 7.62 4.73
C VAL A 201 -18.73 6.68 5.40
N GLY A 202 -18.97 6.84 6.70
CA GLY A 202 -20.00 6.09 7.44
C GLY A 202 -19.60 4.67 7.83
N LEU A 203 -18.31 4.37 7.91
CA LEU A 203 -17.80 3.13 8.48
C LEU A 203 -17.73 3.21 10.02
N ARG A 204 -17.84 2.08 10.67
CA ARG A 204 -17.32 1.93 12.04
C ARG A 204 -15.81 1.83 11.97
N THR A 205 -15.12 2.43 12.93
CA THR A 205 -13.65 2.42 12.94
C THR A 205 -13.13 1.90 14.27
N VAL A 206 -11.99 1.24 14.23
CA VAL A 206 -11.21 0.80 15.39
C VAL A 206 -9.82 1.39 15.23
N TRP A 207 -9.40 2.14 16.23
CA TRP A 207 -8.08 2.71 16.27
C TRP A 207 -7.11 1.71 16.91
N TYR A 208 -6.13 1.27 16.14
CA TYR A 208 -5.00 0.48 16.60
C TYR A 208 -3.90 1.45 17.05
N ASN A 209 -3.45 1.31 18.32
CA ASN A 209 -2.48 2.23 18.94
C ASN A 209 -1.55 1.45 19.85
#